data_48d3ec5f11288b76a469788c175b9b20
#
_entry.id   48d3ec5f11288b76a469788c175b9b20
#
_cell.length_a   1.000
_cell.length_b   1.000
_cell.length_c   1.000
_cell.angle_alpha   90.00
_cell.angle_beta   90.00
_cell.angle_gamma   90.00
#
_symmetry.space_group_name_H-M   'P 1'
#
loop_
_entity.id
_entity.type
_entity.pdbx_description
1 polymer ?
#
loop_
_entity_poly.entity_id
_entity_poly.type
_entity_poly.pdbx_seq_one_letter_code
_entity_poly.pdbx_strand_id
1 'polypeptide(L)'
;MTSMTLTTTLLQVNELAISGDGVTIAPISFTLEAGQRLTLLGETGSGKSLIAQAIMGTLPAGLSAQGALEIAGKRFAAAEPATRHALWGRTLALLPQEPWHALDPTMPAQAQVAETHRFVAGKTTPAANEAASVELSRLGLAQALNKLPGELSGGMAQRVAFAAASAAGAPIVIADEPTKGLDAPRRDEVVELLAHTPNQGGALLTITHDIEVARRLGGDVIILRQGQVVERGPADVLLDQPQTAYAQRLLGAEPSRWPDPPSFTGSAQAPVISADALRMARGGRELFRDLSVSVRPGEIVGVVGPSGCGKSTLGDILLGVTRPISGRVDVSREMPRLGRQKLYQDPPAAFSPHWSLTQLLEDLQRRHRFEQRAIAPLMQRLGLNEQLLSRRPGEISGGELQRFAILRVLLLKPRFLFADEPTSRLDPVTQQQTLGLLVELAREQACAVMLVSHDPALIEKVCDRTLTLAG
;
A
#
# COMPACT_ATOMS: atom_id res chain seq x y z
N MET A 1 2.28 48.21 1.18
CA MET A 1 1.69 47.78 -0.10
C MET A 1 1.90 46.30 -0.22
N THR A 2 0.90 45.51 0.18
CA THR A 2 0.92 44.05 0.11
C THR A 2 0.68 43.67 -1.34
N SER A 3 1.71 43.18 -2.02
CA SER A 3 1.60 42.63 -3.37
C SER A 3 0.63 41.48 -3.33
N MET A 4 -0.59 41.63 -3.81
CA MET A 4 -1.48 40.52 -4.14
C MET A 4 -0.83 39.78 -5.32
N THR A 5 -0.10 38.73 -4.99
CA THR A 5 0.31 37.73 -5.98
C THR A 5 -0.98 37.13 -6.53
N LEU A 6 -1.34 37.44 -7.78
CA LEU A 6 -2.44 36.77 -8.47
C LEU A 6 -2.07 35.29 -8.61
N THR A 7 -2.59 34.45 -7.73
CA THR A 7 -2.41 33.01 -7.80
C THR A 7 -3.22 32.49 -8.99
N THR A 8 -2.55 31.73 -9.87
CA THR A 8 -3.19 31.18 -11.08
C THR A 8 -3.89 29.88 -10.72
N THR A 9 -5.19 29.80 -10.91
CA THR A 9 -5.95 28.56 -10.78
C THR A 9 -5.54 27.58 -11.88
N LEU A 10 -5.03 26.40 -11.48
CA LEU A 10 -4.62 25.34 -12.39
C LEU A 10 -5.72 24.29 -12.59
N LEU A 11 -6.41 23.91 -11.51
CA LEU A 11 -7.52 22.97 -11.54
C LEU A 11 -8.65 23.47 -10.66
N GLN A 12 -9.86 23.55 -11.22
CA GLN A 12 -11.08 23.76 -10.45
C GLN A 12 -12.08 22.65 -10.78
N VAL A 13 -12.56 22.00 -9.74
CA VAL A 13 -13.58 20.95 -9.80
C VAL A 13 -14.85 21.50 -9.21
N ASN A 14 -15.96 21.50 -9.99
CA ASN A 14 -17.23 22.07 -9.59
C ASN A 14 -18.31 20.98 -9.65
N GLU A 15 -18.88 20.65 -8.49
CA GLU A 15 -19.99 19.70 -8.32
C GLU A 15 -19.75 18.37 -9.06
N LEU A 16 -18.51 17.86 -9.02
CA LEU A 16 -18.17 16.59 -9.64
C LEU A 16 -18.83 15.46 -8.88
N ALA A 17 -19.79 14.79 -9.52
CA ALA A 17 -20.49 13.62 -9.01
C ALA A 17 -20.24 12.43 -9.93
N ILE A 18 -20.18 11.20 -9.38
CA ILE A 18 -19.98 9.98 -10.15
C ILE A 18 -21.05 8.96 -9.75
N SER A 19 -21.64 8.29 -10.74
CA SER A 19 -22.66 7.28 -10.51
C SER A 19 -22.59 6.14 -11.53
N GLY A 20 -23.07 4.95 -11.15
CA GLY A 20 -23.17 3.75 -11.98
C GLY A 20 -22.65 2.51 -11.26
N ASP A 21 -23.03 1.33 -11.72
CA ASP A 21 -22.60 0.02 -11.23
C ASP A 21 -22.63 -0.14 -9.69
N GLY A 22 -23.63 0.46 -9.03
CA GLY A 22 -23.76 0.43 -7.57
C GLY A 22 -22.81 1.38 -6.82
N VAL A 23 -22.04 2.22 -7.54
CA VAL A 23 -21.17 3.25 -6.97
C VAL A 23 -21.86 4.60 -7.04
N THR A 24 -21.74 5.38 -5.97
CA THR A 24 -22.20 6.78 -5.92
C THR A 24 -21.17 7.63 -5.19
N ILE A 25 -20.64 8.67 -5.86
CA ILE A 25 -19.84 9.73 -5.27
C ILE A 25 -20.69 11.01 -5.28
N ALA A 26 -20.94 11.54 -4.10
CA ALA A 26 -21.67 12.80 -3.93
C ALA A 26 -20.91 13.97 -4.57
N PRO A 27 -21.59 15.05 -4.96
CA PRO A 27 -20.94 16.21 -5.55
C PRO A 27 -19.79 16.74 -4.69
N ILE A 28 -18.61 16.86 -5.30
CA ILE A 28 -17.41 17.43 -4.67
C ILE A 28 -16.92 18.63 -5.45
N SER A 29 -16.52 19.68 -4.72
CA SER A 29 -15.96 20.89 -5.29
C SER A 29 -14.66 21.26 -4.56
N PHE A 30 -13.61 21.57 -5.32
CA PHE A 30 -12.33 22.08 -4.80
C PHE A 30 -11.55 22.81 -5.89
N THR A 31 -10.56 23.57 -5.47
CA THR A 31 -9.67 24.32 -6.36
C THR A 31 -8.21 24.03 -5.99
N LEU A 32 -7.35 23.97 -6.99
CA LEU A 32 -5.89 23.89 -6.86
C LEU A 32 -5.27 25.04 -7.64
N GLU A 33 -4.58 25.90 -6.94
CA GLU A 33 -3.81 27.00 -7.49
C GLU A 33 -2.34 26.60 -7.71
N ALA A 34 -1.61 27.39 -8.44
CA ALA A 34 -0.16 27.21 -8.61
C ALA A 34 0.55 27.17 -7.24
N GLY A 35 1.41 26.17 -7.03
CA GLY A 35 2.10 25.92 -5.77
C GLY A 35 1.31 25.12 -4.74
N GLN A 36 0.02 24.85 -4.96
CA GLN A 36 -0.83 24.17 -3.99
C GLN A 36 -0.73 22.65 -4.06
N ARG A 37 -1.04 22.03 -2.91
CA ARG A 37 -1.14 20.60 -2.70
C ARG A 37 -2.49 20.30 -2.07
N LEU A 38 -3.16 19.28 -2.60
CA LEU A 38 -4.40 18.75 -2.04
C LEU A 38 -4.30 17.23 -1.90
N THR A 39 -4.62 16.73 -0.74
CA THR A 39 -4.68 15.29 -0.50
C THR A 39 -6.13 14.84 -0.28
N LEU A 40 -6.58 13.87 -1.08
CA LEU A 40 -7.81 13.12 -0.83
C LEU A 40 -7.46 11.93 0.07
N LEU A 41 -7.91 11.95 1.33
CA LEU A 41 -7.63 10.97 2.36
C LEU A 41 -8.88 10.14 2.68
N GLY A 42 -8.74 8.84 2.97
CA GLY A 42 -9.86 7.98 3.36
C GLY A 42 -9.58 6.50 3.17
N GLU A 43 -10.48 5.66 3.65
CA GLU A 43 -10.41 4.20 3.53
C GLU A 43 -10.42 3.72 2.08
N THR A 44 -9.96 2.49 1.84
CA THR A 44 -10.11 1.82 0.53
C THR A 44 -11.59 1.72 0.16
N GLY A 45 -11.92 2.02 -1.10
CA GLY A 45 -13.31 2.04 -1.57
C GLY A 45 -14.09 3.32 -1.25
N SER A 46 -13.47 4.36 -0.65
CA SER A 46 -14.16 5.64 -0.40
C SER A 46 -14.39 6.51 -1.64
N GLY A 47 -13.91 6.08 -2.83
CA GLY A 47 -14.14 6.77 -4.11
C GLY A 47 -13.03 7.69 -4.57
N LYS A 48 -11.92 7.81 -3.84
CA LYS A 48 -10.81 8.73 -4.16
C LYS A 48 -10.25 8.57 -5.57
N SER A 49 -9.89 7.34 -5.96
CA SER A 49 -9.34 7.04 -7.28
C SER A 49 -10.33 7.32 -8.40
N LEU A 50 -11.63 7.14 -8.16
CA LEU A 50 -12.66 7.47 -9.14
C LEU A 50 -12.73 8.99 -9.41
N ILE A 51 -12.49 9.83 -8.40
CA ILE A 51 -12.40 11.28 -8.57
C ILE A 51 -11.23 11.64 -9.50
N ALA A 52 -10.03 11.03 -9.26
CA ALA A 52 -8.88 11.23 -10.15
C ALA A 52 -9.17 10.76 -11.58
N GLN A 53 -9.77 9.58 -11.74
CA GLN A 53 -10.14 9.03 -13.03
C GLN A 53 -11.18 9.89 -13.74
N ALA A 54 -12.15 10.47 -13.02
CA ALA A 54 -13.12 11.41 -13.59
C ALA A 54 -12.44 12.68 -14.09
N ILE A 55 -11.47 13.24 -13.35
CA ILE A 55 -10.68 14.40 -13.78
C ILE A 55 -9.86 14.06 -15.02
N MET A 56 -9.22 12.89 -15.04
CA MET A 56 -8.44 12.41 -16.20
C MET A 56 -9.32 12.05 -17.42
N GLY A 57 -10.59 11.71 -17.22
CA GLY A 57 -11.46 11.17 -18.28
C GLY A 57 -11.24 9.68 -18.54
N THR A 58 -10.88 8.92 -17.52
CA THR A 58 -10.54 7.47 -17.60
C THR A 58 -11.44 6.60 -16.71
N LEU A 59 -12.65 7.07 -16.40
CA LEU A 59 -13.60 6.27 -15.62
C LEU A 59 -13.88 4.92 -16.30
N PRO A 60 -14.00 3.83 -15.52
CA PRO A 60 -14.42 2.52 -16.04
C PRO A 60 -15.76 2.58 -16.76
N ALA A 61 -15.95 1.65 -17.71
CA ALA A 61 -17.25 1.45 -18.35
C ALA A 61 -18.32 1.15 -17.29
N GLY A 62 -19.53 1.69 -17.47
CA GLY A 62 -20.62 1.58 -16.48
C GLY A 62 -20.69 2.72 -15.47
N LEU A 63 -19.63 3.52 -15.34
CA LEU A 63 -19.64 4.73 -14.52
C LEU A 63 -19.76 5.99 -15.38
N SER A 64 -20.48 6.99 -14.87
CA SER A 64 -20.62 8.31 -15.48
C SER A 64 -20.29 9.40 -14.49
N ALA A 65 -19.71 10.50 -14.98
CA ALA A 65 -19.45 11.70 -14.20
C ALA A 65 -20.37 12.84 -14.62
N GLN A 66 -20.75 13.67 -13.66
CA GLN A 66 -21.50 14.92 -13.85
C GLN A 66 -20.72 16.06 -13.18
N GLY A 67 -21.01 17.30 -13.56
CA GLY A 67 -20.31 18.48 -13.06
C GLY A 67 -19.41 19.11 -14.10
N ALA A 68 -18.62 20.10 -13.69
CA ALA A 68 -17.73 20.85 -14.55
C ALA A 68 -16.29 20.88 -14.01
N LEU A 69 -15.33 20.86 -14.93
CA LEU A 69 -13.91 20.99 -14.64
C LEU A 69 -13.37 22.22 -15.36
N GLU A 70 -12.54 23.00 -14.67
CA GLU A 70 -11.71 24.00 -15.32
C GLU A 70 -10.24 23.61 -15.14
N ILE A 71 -9.53 23.39 -16.23
CA ILE A 71 -8.16 22.87 -16.24
C ILE A 71 -7.30 23.84 -17.06
N ALA A 72 -6.35 24.51 -16.40
CA ALA A 72 -5.50 25.54 -17.00
C ALA A 72 -6.32 26.60 -17.77
N GLY A 73 -7.41 27.10 -17.17
CA GLY A 73 -8.29 28.12 -17.72
C GLY A 73 -9.26 27.63 -18.81
N LYS A 74 -9.30 26.33 -19.12
CA LYS A 74 -10.26 25.75 -20.08
C LYS A 74 -11.34 24.96 -19.36
N ARG A 75 -12.59 25.12 -19.76
CA ARG A 75 -13.75 24.44 -19.18
C ARG A 75 -14.08 23.16 -19.93
N PHE A 76 -14.42 22.12 -19.18
CA PHE A 76 -14.79 20.80 -19.66
C PHE A 76 -16.02 20.30 -18.90
N ALA A 77 -16.95 19.66 -19.60
CA ALA A 77 -17.99 18.89 -18.94
C ALA A 77 -17.41 17.57 -18.43
N ALA A 78 -17.69 17.19 -17.19
CA ALA A 78 -17.18 15.92 -16.64
C ALA A 78 -17.72 14.71 -17.43
N ALA A 79 -18.92 14.82 -17.99
CA ALA A 79 -19.57 13.82 -18.82
C ALA A 79 -18.89 13.55 -20.19
N GLU A 80 -17.96 14.41 -20.62
CA GLU A 80 -17.28 14.29 -21.91
C GLU A 80 -15.79 13.91 -21.75
N PRO A 81 -15.47 12.64 -21.42
CA PRO A 81 -14.11 12.24 -21.07
C PRO A 81 -13.09 12.44 -22.18
N ALA A 82 -13.45 12.20 -23.44
CA ALA A 82 -12.53 12.28 -24.58
C ALA A 82 -11.95 13.70 -24.80
N THR A 83 -12.65 14.75 -24.35
CA THR A 83 -12.20 16.14 -24.50
C THR A 83 -10.91 16.44 -23.72
N ARG A 84 -10.57 15.61 -22.73
CA ARG A 84 -9.40 15.78 -21.85
C ARG A 84 -8.16 14.98 -22.30
N HIS A 85 -8.29 14.03 -23.25
CA HIS A 85 -7.15 13.20 -23.69
C HIS A 85 -5.99 14.06 -24.25
N ALA A 86 -6.29 15.19 -24.89
CA ALA A 86 -5.26 16.10 -25.42
C ALA A 86 -4.44 16.80 -24.31
N LEU A 87 -4.88 16.74 -23.05
CA LEU A 87 -4.20 17.32 -21.89
C LEU A 87 -3.16 16.38 -21.27
N TRP A 88 -3.25 15.07 -21.57
CA TRP A 88 -2.39 14.07 -20.95
C TRP A 88 -0.92 14.31 -21.25
N GLY A 89 -0.09 14.28 -20.22
CA GLY A 89 1.32 14.55 -20.25
C GLY A 89 1.70 16.04 -20.46
N ARG A 90 0.81 16.86 -21.03
CA ARG A 90 1.07 18.29 -21.30
C ARG A 90 0.56 19.20 -20.19
N THR A 91 -0.61 18.91 -19.67
CA THR A 91 -1.28 19.70 -18.62
C THR A 91 -1.60 18.88 -17.40
N LEU A 92 -2.02 17.63 -17.61
CA LEU A 92 -2.32 16.64 -16.59
C LEU A 92 -1.33 15.47 -16.69
N ALA A 93 -0.62 15.17 -15.62
CA ALA A 93 0.16 13.96 -15.47
C ALA A 93 -0.49 13.08 -14.39
N LEU A 94 -0.56 11.76 -14.64
CA LEU A 94 -1.04 10.77 -13.69
C LEU A 94 0.09 9.82 -13.30
N LEU A 95 0.35 9.73 -11.99
CA LEU A 95 1.11 8.64 -11.40
C LEU A 95 0.09 7.64 -10.85
N PRO A 96 -0.15 6.50 -11.53
CA PRO A 96 -1.17 5.55 -11.13
C PRO A 96 -0.75 4.74 -9.91
N GLN A 97 -1.70 4.07 -9.30
CA GLN A 97 -1.44 3.10 -8.24
C GLN A 97 -0.48 2.02 -8.75
N GLU A 98 0.55 1.67 -7.94
CA GLU A 98 1.59 0.70 -8.32
C GLU A 98 2.24 1.07 -9.68
N PRO A 99 2.87 2.25 -9.79
CA PRO A 99 3.29 2.84 -11.07
C PRO A 99 4.31 1.99 -11.84
N TRP A 100 4.99 1.05 -11.19
CA TRP A 100 5.88 0.08 -11.87
C TRP A 100 5.12 -0.88 -12.79
N HIS A 101 3.82 -1.09 -12.60
CA HIS A 101 2.97 -1.86 -13.52
C HIS A 101 2.57 -1.07 -14.77
N ALA A 102 2.72 0.26 -14.75
CA ALA A 102 2.49 1.11 -15.92
C ALA A 102 3.69 1.14 -16.88
N LEU A 103 4.84 0.61 -16.45
CA LEU A 103 6.04 0.53 -17.29
C LEU A 103 5.93 -0.65 -18.28
N ASP A 104 6.34 -0.42 -19.54
CA ASP A 104 6.46 -1.48 -20.52
C ASP A 104 7.61 -2.43 -20.12
N PRO A 105 7.33 -3.73 -19.85
CA PRO A 105 8.32 -4.68 -19.36
C PRO A 105 9.44 -4.97 -20.38
N THR A 106 9.24 -4.63 -21.66
CA THR A 106 10.16 -4.89 -22.76
C THR A 106 10.99 -3.66 -23.16
N MET A 107 10.71 -2.51 -22.56
CA MET A 107 11.35 -1.23 -22.89
C MET A 107 12.32 -0.76 -21.82
N PRO A 108 13.56 -0.35 -22.14
CA PRO A 108 14.49 0.21 -21.17
C PRO A 108 13.99 1.50 -20.53
N ALA A 109 14.41 1.77 -19.29
CA ALA A 109 13.99 2.93 -18.52
C ALA A 109 14.15 4.26 -19.27
N GLN A 110 15.30 4.50 -19.90
CA GLN A 110 15.54 5.70 -20.70
C GLN A 110 14.55 5.85 -21.86
N ALA A 111 14.26 4.77 -22.58
CA ALA A 111 13.37 4.80 -23.73
C ALA A 111 11.95 5.19 -23.32
N GLN A 112 11.45 4.69 -22.19
CA GLN A 112 10.11 5.03 -21.67
C GLN A 112 9.97 6.51 -21.34
N VAL A 113 10.98 7.11 -20.72
CA VAL A 113 11.00 8.56 -20.44
C VAL A 113 11.15 9.36 -21.74
N ALA A 114 11.99 8.90 -22.67
CA ALA A 114 12.21 9.53 -23.95
C ALA A 114 10.94 9.57 -24.82
N GLU A 115 10.04 8.59 -24.73
CA GLU A 115 8.75 8.60 -25.42
C GLU A 115 7.90 9.83 -25.06
N THR A 116 7.81 10.16 -23.77
CA THR A 116 7.08 11.35 -23.33
C THR A 116 7.72 12.64 -23.87
N HIS A 117 9.04 12.74 -23.83
CA HIS A 117 9.74 13.88 -24.46
C HIS A 117 9.49 13.97 -25.95
N ARG A 118 9.44 12.84 -26.65
CA ARG A 118 9.25 12.78 -28.09
C ARG A 118 7.81 13.05 -28.52
N PHE A 119 6.85 12.32 -27.96
CA PHE A 119 5.47 12.32 -28.46
C PHE A 119 4.60 13.36 -27.77
N VAL A 120 4.90 13.76 -26.55
CA VAL A 120 4.15 14.75 -25.80
C VAL A 120 4.82 16.12 -25.90
N ALA A 121 6.14 16.20 -25.63
CA ALA A 121 6.87 17.49 -25.69
C ALA A 121 7.39 17.83 -27.10
N GLY A 122 7.24 16.94 -28.09
CA GLY A 122 7.58 17.23 -29.50
C GLY A 122 9.08 17.29 -29.81
N LYS A 123 9.95 16.74 -28.97
CA LYS A 123 11.40 16.72 -29.19
C LYS A 123 11.79 15.74 -30.28
N THR A 124 12.92 16.02 -30.98
CA THR A 124 13.54 15.03 -31.86
C THR A 124 14.05 13.82 -31.07
N THR A 125 14.20 12.66 -31.71
CA THR A 125 14.64 11.44 -31.02
C THR A 125 15.99 11.62 -30.28
N PRO A 126 17.05 12.24 -30.85
CA PRO A 126 18.28 12.48 -30.10
C PRO A 126 18.07 13.39 -28.88
N ALA A 127 17.34 14.51 -29.03
CA ALA A 127 17.07 15.44 -27.94
C ALA A 127 16.16 14.82 -26.85
N ALA A 128 15.24 13.92 -27.21
CA ALA A 128 14.41 13.20 -26.26
C ALA A 128 15.23 12.20 -25.41
N ASN A 129 16.13 11.45 -26.07
CA ASN A 129 17.03 10.51 -25.36
C ASN A 129 17.98 11.23 -24.41
N GLU A 130 18.55 12.36 -24.84
CA GLU A 130 19.43 13.19 -23.99
C GLU A 130 18.65 13.73 -22.78
N ALA A 131 17.46 14.30 -23.01
CA ALA A 131 16.61 14.82 -21.92
C ALA A 131 16.25 13.73 -20.93
N ALA A 132 15.84 12.54 -21.41
CA ALA A 132 15.54 11.39 -20.57
C ALA A 132 16.75 10.95 -19.72
N SER A 133 17.96 10.93 -20.30
CA SER A 133 19.19 10.59 -19.56
C SER A 133 19.49 11.60 -18.46
N VAL A 134 19.34 12.90 -18.75
CA VAL A 134 19.55 13.96 -17.77
C VAL A 134 18.53 13.84 -16.63
N GLU A 135 17.25 13.63 -16.94
CA GLU A 135 16.18 13.53 -15.96
C GLU A 135 16.38 12.30 -15.06
N LEU A 136 16.61 11.12 -15.63
CA LEU A 136 16.89 9.91 -14.87
C LEU A 136 18.16 10.03 -14.02
N SER A 137 19.19 10.71 -14.52
CA SER A 137 20.42 10.96 -13.74
C SER A 137 20.16 11.85 -12.52
N ARG A 138 19.32 12.90 -12.65
CA ARG A 138 18.88 13.74 -11.53
C ARG A 138 18.13 12.95 -10.47
N LEU A 139 17.41 11.92 -10.87
CA LEU A 139 16.70 10.99 -9.98
C LEU A 139 17.59 9.86 -9.44
N GLY A 140 18.93 9.93 -9.63
CA GLY A 140 19.87 8.92 -9.15
C GLY A 140 19.83 7.60 -9.92
N LEU A 141 19.37 7.62 -11.18
CA LEU A 141 19.17 6.43 -12.02
C LEU A 141 20.16 6.36 -13.20
N ALA A 142 21.29 7.07 -13.15
CA ALA A 142 22.28 7.10 -14.23
C ALA A 142 22.78 5.69 -14.65
N GLN A 143 22.88 4.76 -13.69
CA GLN A 143 23.29 3.37 -13.95
C GLN A 143 22.14 2.46 -14.40
N ALA A 144 20.93 2.98 -14.48
CA ALA A 144 19.72 2.21 -14.80
C ALA A 144 19.12 2.52 -16.18
N LEU A 145 19.72 3.39 -16.96
CA LEU A 145 19.20 3.88 -18.24
C LEU A 145 18.77 2.74 -19.17
N ASN A 146 19.62 1.72 -19.28
CA ASN A 146 19.42 0.57 -20.17
C ASN A 146 18.73 -0.64 -19.52
N LYS A 147 18.34 -0.53 -18.24
CA LYS A 147 17.67 -1.61 -17.51
C LYS A 147 16.20 -1.71 -17.90
N LEU A 148 15.71 -2.94 -18.02
CA LEU A 148 14.29 -3.24 -18.14
C LEU A 148 13.60 -3.13 -16.77
N PRO A 149 12.28 -2.90 -16.69
CA PRO A 149 11.53 -2.81 -15.46
C PRO A 149 11.77 -3.97 -14.49
N GLY A 150 11.88 -5.21 -14.98
CA GLY A 150 12.17 -6.39 -14.17
C GLY A 150 13.58 -6.43 -13.53
N GLU A 151 14.49 -5.57 -13.97
CA GLU A 151 15.85 -5.44 -13.44
C GLU A 151 15.99 -4.26 -12.45
N LEU A 152 14.91 -3.48 -12.29
CA LEU A 152 14.85 -2.34 -11.39
C LEU A 152 14.34 -2.78 -10.01
N SER A 153 14.85 -2.15 -8.95
CA SER A 153 14.18 -2.25 -7.65
C SER A 153 12.85 -1.48 -7.69
N GLY A 154 11.90 -1.80 -6.80
CA GLY A 154 10.61 -1.12 -6.75
C GLY A 154 10.72 0.41 -6.70
N GLY A 155 11.64 0.96 -5.87
CA GLY A 155 11.87 2.41 -5.82
C GLY A 155 12.51 2.98 -7.09
N MET A 156 13.36 2.21 -7.78
CA MET A 156 13.90 2.63 -9.08
C MET A 156 12.79 2.67 -10.14
N ALA A 157 11.97 1.62 -10.22
CA ALA A 157 10.85 1.54 -11.17
C ALA A 157 9.84 2.68 -10.96
N GLN A 158 9.58 3.02 -9.69
CA GLN A 158 8.70 4.13 -9.34
C GLN A 158 9.27 5.49 -9.79
N ARG A 159 10.57 5.74 -9.59
CA ARG A 159 11.21 6.96 -10.09
C ARG A 159 11.22 7.04 -11.62
N VAL A 160 11.39 5.91 -12.31
CA VAL A 160 11.24 5.85 -13.78
C VAL A 160 9.81 6.20 -14.19
N ALA A 161 8.79 5.61 -13.54
CA ALA A 161 7.40 5.91 -13.85
C ALA A 161 7.03 7.37 -13.57
N PHE A 162 7.54 7.95 -12.47
CA PHE A 162 7.38 9.38 -12.19
C PHE A 162 8.03 10.24 -13.29
N ALA A 163 9.28 9.94 -13.66
CA ALA A 163 9.97 10.65 -14.74
C ALA A 163 9.16 10.55 -16.04
N ALA A 164 8.70 9.36 -16.42
CA ALA A 164 7.91 9.17 -17.64
C ALA A 164 6.60 9.97 -17.60
N ALA A 165 5.91 10.05 -16.45
CA ALA A 165 4.68 10.80 -16.31
C ALA A 165 4.90 12.33 -16.35
N SER A 166 6.01 12.84 -15.81
CA SER A 166 6.28 14.27 -15.64
C SER A 166 7.21 14.88 -16.71
N ALA A 167 7.83 14.08 -17.57
CA ALA A 167 8.86 14.47 -18.53
C ALA A 167 8.47 15.61 -19.46
N ALA A 168 7.19 15.77 -19.78
CA ALA A 168 6.72 16.88 -20.62
C ALA A 168 6.40 18.16 -19.83
N GLY A 169 6.62 18.18 -18.51
CA GLY A 169 6.44 19.37 -17.68
C GLY A 169 4.98 19.70 -17.37
N ALA A 170 4.09 18.71 -17.28
CA ALA A 170 2.70 18.94 -16.93
C ALA A 170 2.59 19.69 -15.59
N PRO A 171 1.90 20.85 -15.55
CA PRO A 171 1.78 21.66 -14.34
C PRO A 171 0.87 21.05 -13.27
N ILE A 172 0.03 20.07 -13.61
CA ILE A 172 -0.87 19.41 -12.67
C ILE A 172 -0.49 17.93 -12.62
N VAL A 173 -0.04 17.46 -11.44
CA VAL A 173 0.27 16.06 -11.18
C VAL A 173 -0.81 15.47 -10.28
N ILE A 174 -1.38 14.35 -10.71
CA ILE A 174 -2.30 13.53 -9.92
C ILE A 174 -1.54 12.26 -9.55
N ALA A 175 -1.43 11.95 -8.24
CA ALA A 175 -0.74 10.78 -7.73
C ALA A 175 -1.73 9.89 -6.96
N ASP A 176 -2.00 8.69 -7.47
CA ASP A 176 -2.93 7.75 -6.86
C ASP A 176 -2.16 6.68 -6.10
N GLU A 177 -2.25 6.70 -4.76
CA GLU A 177 -1.57 5.80 -3.81
C GLU A 177 -0.05 5.65 -4.11
N PRO A 178 0.68 6.77 -4.26
CA PRO A 178 2.04 6.76 -4.82
C PRO A 178 3.09 6.07 -3.93
N THR A 179 2.78 5.83 -2.67
CA THR A 179 3.72 5.26 -1.68
C THR A 179 3.33 3.87 -1.20
N LYS A 180 2.28 3.29 -1.79
CA LYS A 180 1.75 1.99 -1.38
C LYS A 180 2.80 0.89 -1.51
N GLY A 181 2.99 0.11 -0.42
CA GLY A 181 3.94 -1.00 -0.39
C GLY A 181 5.41 -0.61 -0.30
N LEU A 182 5.71 0.67 -0.05
CA LEU A 182 7.08 1.15 0.15
C LEU A 182 7.46 1.12 1.64
N ASP A 183 8.73 0.83 1.91
CA ASP A 183 9.34 1.06 3.22
C ASP A 183 9.49 2.57 3.50
N ALA A 184 9.65 2.94 4.77
CA ALA A 184 9.67 4.35 5.19
C ALA A 184 10.71 5.21 4.44
N PRO A 185 11.99 4.77 4.24
CA PRO A 185 12.95 5.58 3.48
C PRO A 185 12.51 5.83 2.04
N ARG A 186 11.95 4.82 1.36
CA ARG A 186 11.48 4.97 -0.03
C ARG A 186 10.21 5.81 -0.13
N ARG A 187 9.32 5.68 0.84
CA ARG A 187 8.14 6.56 0.96
C ARG A 187 8.59 8.02 1.03
N ASP A 188 9.59 8.32 1.84
CA ASP A 188 10.12 9.68 2.02
C ASP A 188 10.70 10.22 0.71
N GLU A 189 11.50 9.42 -0.03
CA GLU A 189 12.00 9.80 -1.36
C GLU A 189 10.86 10.15 -2.35
N VAL A 190 9.75 9.39 -2.31
CA VAL A 190 8.59 9.65 -3.19
C VAL A 190 7.85 10.91 -2.79
N VAL A 191 7.68 11.17 -1.49
CA VAL A 191 7.05 12.40 -1.00
C VAL A 191 7.86 13.62 -1.43
N GLU A 192 9.19 13.59 -1.32
CA GLU A 192 10.07 14.67 -1.80
C GLU A 192 9.94 14.87 -3.31
N LEU A 193 9.89 13.78 -4.07
CA LEU A 193 9.71 13.82 -5.51
C LEU A 193 8.39 14.47 -5.92
N LEU A 194 7.29 14.10 -5.26
CA LEU A 194 5.96 14.68 -5.50
C LEU A 194 5.91 16.17 -5.14
N ALA A 195 6.59 16.56 -4.05
CA ALA A 195 6.65 17.94 -3.61
C ALA A 195 7.39 18.88 -4.60
N HIS A 196 8.18 18.32 -5.51
CA HIS A 196 8.92 19.10 -6.51
C HIS A 196 8.00 19.89 -7.45
N THR A 197 6.91 19.29 -7.95
CA THR A 197 5.97 19.96 -8.87
C THR A 197 5.34 21.21 -8.28
N PRO A 198 4.70 21.20 -7.11
CA PRO A 198 4.16 22.42 -6.51
C PRO A 198 5.26 23.43 -6.12
N ASN A 199 6.43 22.97 -5.72
CA ASN A 199 7.56 23.85 -5.42
C ASN A 199 8.05 24.64 -6.66
N GLN A 200 7.77 24.15 -7.86
CA GLN A 200 8.05 24.83 -9.14
C GLN A 200 6.86 25.60 -9.70
N GLY A 201 5.81 25.82 -8.91
CA GLY A 201 4.61 26.53 -9.30
C GLY A 201 3.56 25.69 -10.03
N GLY A 202 3.70 24.37 -10.07
CA GLY A 202 2.65 23.45 -10.47
C GLY A 202 1.66 23.18 -9.34
N ALA A 203 0.78 22.19 -9.50
CA ALA A 203 -0.19 21.74 -8.50
C ALA A 203 -0.13 20.22 -8.34
N LEU A 204 -0.36 19.74 -7.12
CA LEU A 204 -0.36 18.32 -6.79
C LEU A 204 -1.71 17.92 -6.18
N LEU A 205 -2.35 16.94 -6.78
CA LEU A 205 -3.48 16.20 -6.20
C LEU A 205 -3.01 14.80 -5.83
N THR A 206 -2.96 14.49 -4.54
CA THR A 206 -2.57 13.16 -4.04
C THR A 206 -3.81 12.42 -3.53
N ILE A 207 -3.93 11.17 -3.90
CA ILE A 207 -4.93 10.25 -3.37
C ILE A 207 -4.19 9.24 -2.51
N THR A 208 -4.54 9.11 -1.23
CA THR A 208 -3.89 8.14 -0.35
C THR A 208 -4.78 7.78 0.85
N HIS A 209 -4.47 6.67 1.49
CA HIS A 209 -4.95 6.30 2.82
C HIS A 209 -3.83 6.47 3.88
N ASP A 210 -2.60 6.82 3.46
CA ASP A 210 -1.45 7.02 4.34
C ASP A 210 -1.47 8.45 4.93
N ILE A 211 -1.75 8.53 6.24
CA ILE A 211 -1.85 9.79 6.98
C ILE A 211 -0.50 10.50 7.03
N GLU A 212 0.60 9.74 7.17
CA GLU A 212 1.95 10.29 7.21
C GLU A 212 2.34 10.96 5.88
N VAL A 213 1.93 10.38 4.75
CA VAL A 213 2.11 11.01 3.42
C VAL A 213 1.34 12.32 3.35
N ALA A 214 0.07 12.35 3.79
CA ALA A 214 -0.73 13.58 3.83
C ALA A 214 -0.08 14.65 4.71
N ARG A 215 0.44 14.26 5.88
CA ARG A 215 1.14 15.14 6.83
C ARG A 215 2.40 15.76 6.21
N ARG A 216 3.24 14.94 5.60
CA ARG A 216 4.52 15.39 4.99
C ARG A 216 4.33 16.24 3.75
N LEU A 217 3.34 15.93 2.92
CA LEU A 217 3.01 16.76 1.76
C LEU A 217 2.47 18.13 2.21
N GLY A 218 1.73 18.18 3.32
CA GLY A 218 1.08 19.40 3.76
C GLY A 218 0.00 19.88 2.77
N GLY A 219 -0.29 21.17 2.78
CA GLY A 219 -1.37 21.77 1.99
C GLY A 219 -2.74 21.45 2.56
N ASP A 220 -3.75 21.27 1.70
CA ASP A 220 -5.11 20.96 2.12
C ASP A 220 -5.41 19.47 2.08
N VAL A 221 -6.29 19.02 2.96
CA VAL A 221 -6.78 17.64 3.03
C VAL A 221 -8.29 17.61 2.93
N ILE A 222 -8.84 16.71 2.12
CA ILE A 222 -10.25 16.35 2.10
C ILE A 222 -10.39 14.89 2.52
N ILE A 223 -11.11 14.65 3.62
CA ILE A 223 -11.41 13.30 4.10
C ILE A 223 -12.69 12.81 3.44
N LEU A 224 -12.59 11.65 2.78
CA LEU A 224 -13.68 10.98 2.06
C LEU A 224 -14.09 9.69 2.74
N ARG A 225 -15.40 9.45 2.82
CA ARG A 225 -16.00 8.20 3.29
C ARG A 225 -17.21 7.84 2.44
N GLN A 226 -17.22 6.64 1.86
CA GLN A 226 -18.36 6.13 1.08
C GLN A 226 -18.89 7.14 0.04
N GLY A 227 -17.99 7.76 -0.71
CA GLY A 227 -18.32 8.73 -1.75
C GLY A 227 -18.72 10.12 -1.25
N GLN A 228 -18.59 10.43 0.04
CA GLN A 228 -18.95 11.73 0.61
C GLN A 228 -17.75 12.42 1.25
N VAL A 229 -17.70 13.74 1.14
CA VAL A 229 -16.77 14.56 1.91
C VAL A 229 -17.25 14.62 3.36
N VAL A 230 -16.41 14.17 4.28
CA VAL A 230 -16.71 14.18 5.72
C VAL A 230 -16.11 15.39 6.40
N GLU A 231 -14.88 15.76 6.02
CA GLU A 231 -14.16 16.88 6.61
C GLU A 231 -13.12 17.42 5.63
N ARG A 232 -12.80 18.71 5.72
CA ARG A 232 -11.74 19.33 4.93
C ARG A 232 -11.08 20.47 5.70
N GLY A 233 -9.80 20.69 5.44
CA GLY A 233 -9.03 21.78 6.03
C GLY A 233 -7.54 21.67 5.74
N PRO A 234 -6.74 22.61 6.23
CA PRO A 234 -5.28 22.54 6.18
C PRO A 234 -4.76 21.30 6.91
N ALA A 235 -3.75 20.62 6.33
CA ALA A 235 -3.23 19.37 6.83
C ALA A 235 -2.71 19.45 8.27
N ASP A 236 -2.01 20.53 8.61
CA ASP A 236 -1.47 20.80 9.94
C ASP A 236 -2.54 20.95 11.02
N VAL A 237 -3.74 21.42 10.66
CA VAL A 237 -4.85 21.55 11.60
C VAL A 237 -5.70 20.28 11.62
N LEU A 238 -6.16 19.82 10.44
CA LEU A 238 -7.11 18.71 10.34
C LEU A 238 -6.54 17.38 10.84
N LEU A 239 -5.26 17.10 10.54
CA LEU A 239 -4.64 15.83 10.92
C LEU A 239 -4.34 15.75 12.44
N ASP A 240 -4.24 16.89 13.13
CA ASP A 240 -4.00 16.90 14.56
C ASP A 240 -5.28 17.12 15.39
N GLN A 241 -6.26 17.87 14.84
CA GLN A 241 -7.50 18.24 15.52
C GLN A 241 -8.75 17.95 14.68
N PRO A 242 -8.99 16.68 14.30
CA PRO A 242 -10.18 16.30 13.53
C PRO A 242 -11.46 16.57 14.32
N GLN A 243 -12.49 17.10 13.66
CA GLN A 243 -13.74 17.49 14.30
C GLN A 243 -14.81 16.40 14.19
N THR A 244 -14.83 15.65 13.10
CA THR A 244 -15.84 14.61 12.88
C THR A 244 -15.45 13.27 13.52
N ALA A 245 -16.42 12.51 14.01
CA ALA A 245 -16.19 11.20 14.61
C ALA A 245 -15.49 10.22 13.67
N TYR A 246 -15.75 10.34 12.34
CA TYR A 246 -15.06 9.50 11.36
C TYR A 246 -13.60 9.90 11.18
N ALA A 247 -13.29 11.19 11.04
CA ALA A 247 -11.93 11.67 10.94
C ALA A 247 -11.11 11.31 12.20
N GLN A 248 -11.69 11.48 13.39
CA GLN A 248 -11.08 11.05 14.65
C GLN A 248 -10.75 9.57 14.66
N ARG A 249 -11.67 8.70 14.17
CA ARG A 249 -11.43 7.27 14.06
C ARG A 249 -10.36 6.94 13.03
N LEU A 250 -10.40 7.57 11.84
CA LEU A 250 -9.42 7.36 10.78
C LEU A 250 -8.01 7.74 11.24
N LEU A 251 -7.87 8.94 11.82
CA LEU A 251 -6.59 9.45 12.30
C LEU A 251 -6.11 8.75 13.58
N GLY A 252 -7.03 8.32 14.43
CA GLY A 252 -6.72 7.48 15.60
C GLY A 252 -6.24 6.07 15.25
N ALA A 253 -6.51 5.63 14.02
CA ALA A 253 -6.02 4.35 13.51
C ALA A 253 -4.56 4.39 13.01
N GLU A 254 -3.91 5.56 13.04
CA GLU A 254 -2.47 5.69 12.80
C GLU A 254 -1.68 4.91 13.87
N PRO A 255 -0.74 4.01 13.50
CA PRO A 255 -0.04 3.15 14.47
C PRO A 255 0.64 3.91 15.59
N SER A 256 1.18 5.10 15.34
CA SER A 256 1.81 5.96 16.35
C SER A 256 0.86 6.36 17.50
N ARG A 257 -0.45 6.32 17.26
CA ARG A 257 -1.50 6.68 18.24
C ARG A 257 -2.11 5.47 18.96
N TRP A 258 -1.68 4.25 18.62
CA TRP A 258 -2.20 3.07 19.29
C TRP A 258 -1.69 2.96 20.72
N PRO A 259 -2.45 2.34 21.62
CA PRO A 259 -1.97 2.05 22.97
C PRO A 259 -0.78 1.10 22.93
N ASP A 260 0.08 1.17 23.93
CA ASP A 260 1.18 0.22 24.07
C ASP A 260 0.64 -1.19 24.30
N PRO A 261 1.32 -2.23 23.77
CA PRO A 261 0.88 -3.60 23.96
C PRO A 261 0.96 -3.97 25.44
N PRO A 262 0.03 -4.81 25.94
CA PRO A 262 0.12 -5.32 27.30
C PRO A 262 1.39 -6.18 27.42
N SER A 263 2.09 -6.06 28.56
CA SER A 263 3.34 -6.75 28.82
C SER A 263 3.18 -8.28 28.66
N PHE A 264 4.11 -8.90 27.94
CA PHE A 264 4.14 -10.35 27.77
C PHE A 264 4.58 -11.05 29.05
N THR A 265 3.71 -11.90 29.59
CA THR A 265 3.93 -12.59 30.88
C THR A 265 4.49 -14.03 30.75
N GLY A 266 4.59 -14.54 29.53
CA GLY A 266 4.99 -15.92 29.22
C GLY A 266 6.51 -16.20 29.21
N SER A 267 7.34 -15.35 29.79
CA SER A 267 8.81 -15.43 29.69
C SER A 267 9.44 -16.72 30.26
N ALA A 268 8.74 -17.41 31.18
CA ALA A 268 9.21 -18.66 31.81
C ALA A 268 8.92 -19.92 30.98
N GLN A 269 8.11 -19.83 29.91
CA GLN A 269 7.75 -20.99 29.09
C GLN A 269 8.85 -21.34 28.06
N ALA A 270 8.98 -22.63 27.77
CA ALA A 270 9.89 -23.11 26.72
C ALA A 270 9.47 -22.58 25.35
N PRO A 271 10.41 -22.21 24.45
CA PRO A 271 10.09 -21.75 23.12
C PRO A 271 9.30 -22.77 22.30
N VAL A 272 8.34 -22.31 21.52
CA VAL A 272 7.64 -23.12 20.50
C VAL A 272 8.57 -23.41 19.33
N ILE A 273 9.41 -22.45 18.99
CA ILE A 273 10.40 -22.53 17.93
C ILE A 273 11.62 -21.70 18.31
N SER A 274 12.81 -22.19 18.00
CA SER A 274 14.05 -21.44 18.14
C SER A 274 14.98 -21.69 16.96
N ALA A 275 15.79 -20.72 16.65
CA ALA A 275 16.87 -20.78 15.68
C ALA A 275 18.17 -20.40 16.38
N ASP A 276 19.25 -21.11 16.05
CA ASP A 276 20.56 -20.91 16.65
C ASP A 276 21.62 -20.79 15.55
N ALA A 277 22.38 -19.69 15.60
CA ALA A 277 23.51 -19.36 14.71
C ALA A 277 23.19 -19.57 13.22
N LEU A 278 21.99 -19.12 12.76
CA LEU A 278 21.59 -19.24 11.37
C LEU A 278 22.49 -18.39 10.46
N ARG A 279 22.89 -18.99 9.33
CA ARG A 279 23.53 -18.29 8.23
C ARG A 279 22.76 -18.54 6.93
N MET A 280 22.54 -17.49 6.15
CA MET A 280 21.86 -17.58 4.86
C MET A 280 22.44 -16.58 3.87
N ALA A 281 22.56 -17.01 2.62
CA ALA A 281 22.94 -16.16 1.47
C ALA A 281 22.08 -16.53 0.27
N ARG A 282 21.82 -15.56 -0.61
CA ARG A 282 21.05 -15.76 -1.86
C ARG A 282 21.66 -14.91 -2.97
N GLY A 283 21.88 -15.53 -4.15
CA GLY A 283 22.47 -14.82 -5.29
C GLY A 283 23.88 -14.25 -5.01
N GLY A 284 24.68 -14.91 -4.17
CA GLY A 284 26.03 -14.43 -3.78
C GLY A 284 26.03 -13.35 -2.69
N ARG A 285 24.86 -12.83 -2.27
CA ARG A 285 24.72 -11.86 -1.18
C ARG A 285 24.38 -12.58 0.12
N GLU A 286 25.14 -12.30 1.18
CA GLU A 286 24.81 -12.75 2.53
C GLU A 286 23.59 -11.96 3.05
N LEU A 287 22.56 -12.65 3.52
CA LEU A 287 21.35 -12.07 4.09
C LEU A 287 21.47 -11.89 5.60
N PHE A 288 21.97 -12.90 6.29
CA PHE A 288 22.27 -12.85 7.72
C PHE A 288 23.28 -13.93 8.11
N ARG A 289 24.01 -13.68 9.20
CA ARG A 289 25.02 -14.55 9.81
C ARG A 289 24.81 -14.55 11.32
N ASP A 290 25.07 -15.69 11.96
CA ASP A 290 24.99 -15.91 13.41
C ASP A 290 23.67 -15.43 14.03
N LEU A 291 22.57 -15.53 13.26
CA LEU A 291 21.24 -15.09 13.68
C LEU A 291 20.64 -16.14 14.63
N SER A 292 20.33 -15.72 15.85
CA SER A 292 19.63 -16.55 16.82
C SER A 292 18.37 -15.86 17.29
N VAL A 293 17.26 -16.61 17.36
CA VAL A 293 15.96 -16.14 17.81
C VAL A 293 15.14 -17.28 18.38
N SER A 294 14.34 -17.01 19.38
CA SER A 294 13.36 -17.96 19.94
C SER A 294 12.01 -17.28 20.07
N VAL A 295 10.91 -18.00 19.90
CA VAL A 295 9.55 -17.46 20.08
C VAL A 295 8.76 -18.38 20.99
N ARG A 296 8.14 -17.81 22.02
CA ARG A 296 7.39 -18.52 23.06
C ARG A 296 5.90 -18.57 22.75
N PRO A 297 5.14 -19.47 23.40
CA PRO A 297 3.69 -19.53 23.23
C PRO A 297 3.03 -18.17 23.53
N GLY A 298 2.20 -17.66 22.61
CA GLY A 298 1.52 -16.38 22.75
C GLY A 298 2.40 -15.14 22.61
N GLU A 299 3.72 -15.29 22.41
CA GLU A 299 4.65 -14.18 22.17
C GLU A 299 4.53 -13.67 20.74
N ILE A 300 4.60 -12.35 20.57
CA ILE A 300 4.58 -11.68 19.27
C ILE A 300 5.92 -10.99 19.07
N VAL A 301 6.71 -11.49 18.14
CA VAL A 301 8.04 -10.95 17.80
C VAL A 301 7.98 -10.20 16.49
N GLY A 302 8.26 -8.89 16.52
CA GLY A 302 8.40 -8.08 15.32
C GLY A 302 9.70 -8.38 14.58
N VAL A 303 9.66 -8.40 13.24
CA VAL A 303 10.85 -8.52 12.40
C VAL A 303 10.97 -7.30 11.51
N VAL A 304 12.01 -6.50 11.73
CA VAL A 304 12.28 -5.28 10.98
C VAL A 304 13.59 -5.37 10.22
N GLY A 305 13.74 -4.55 9.18
CA GLY A 305 14.96 -4.45 8.38
C GLY A 305 14.65 -3.98 6.96
N PRO A 306 15.66 -3.57 6.19
CA PRO A 306 15.50 -3.08 4.82
C PRO A 306 14.84 -4.12 3.90
N SER A 307 14.28 -3.67 2.78
CA SER A 307 13.81 -4.59 1.74
C SER A 307 14.96 -5.45 1.22
N GLY A 308 14.72 -6.76 1.09
CA GLY A 308 15.73 -7.71 0.60
C GLY A 308 16.76 -8.16 1.64
N CYS A 309 16.67 -7.76 2.92
CA CYS A 309 17.58 -8.25 3.98
C CYS A 309 17.31 -9.69 4.43
N GLY A 310 16.25 -10.34 3.93
CA GLY A 310 16.00 -11.76 4.21
C GLY A 310 14.86 -12.05 5.20
N LYS A 311 13.97 -11.10 5.51
CA LYS A 311 12.83 -11.29 6.43
C LYS A 311 11.98 -12.50 6.06
N SER A 312 11.48 -12.55 4.82
CA SER A 312 10.67 -13.68 4.33
C SER A 312 11.48 -14.99 4.26
N THR A 313 12.79 -14.91 3.96
CA THR A 313 13.69 -16.08 3.95
C THR A 313 13.87 -16.64 5.36
N LEU A 314 13.97 -15.79 6.39
CA LEU A 314 13.97 -16.24 7.79
C LEU A 314 12.68 -16.99 8.12
N GLY A 315 11.52 -16.45 7.71
CA GLY A 315 10.23 -17.13 7.86
C GLY A 315 10.21 -18.50 7.20
N ASP A 316 10.69 -18.62 5.96
CA ASP A 316 10.73 -19.88 5.22
C ASP A 316 11.67 -20.90 5.88
N ILE A 317 12.76 -20.46 6.51
CA ILE A 317 13.66 -21.32 7.29
C ILE A 317 12.95 -21.83 8.56
N LEU A 318 12.30 -20.94 9.32
CA LEU A 318 11.57 -21.33 10.53
C LEU A 318 10.38 -22.24 10.23
N LEU A 319 9.73 -22.06 9.10
CA LEU A 319 8.66 -22.93 8.62
C LEU A 319 9.16 -24.28 8.10
N GLY A 320 10.48 -24.42 7.86
CA GLY A 320 11.09 -25.62 7.31
C GLY A 320 10.91 -25.76 5.80
N VAL A 321 10.55 -24.68 5.10
CA VAL A 321 10.43 -24.62 3.63
C VAL A 321 11.81 -24.52 2.98
N THR A 322 12.72 -23.77 3.62
CA THR A 322 14.09 -23.55 3.12
C THR A 322 15.09 -23.99 4.19
N ARG A 323 16.22 -24.58 3.76
CA ARG A 323 17.31 -24.96 4.68
C ARG A 323 18.33 -23.80 4.77
N PRO A 324 18.80 -23.43 5.96
CA PRO A 324 19.91 -22.49 6.12
C PRO A 324 21.22 -23.10 5.61
N ILE A 325 22.22 -22.25 5.33
CA ILE A 325 23.57 -22.70 4.98
C ILE A 325 24.25 -23.35 6.20
N SER A 326 24.07 -22.74 7.38
CA SER A 326 24.53 -23.27 8.66
C SER A 326 23.61 -22.83 9.80
N GLY A 327 23.78 -23.39 10.97
CA GLY A 327 22.89 -23.23 12.12
C GLY A 327 21.78 -24.27 12.15
N ARG A 328 20.91 -24.17 13.14
CA ARG A 328 19.79 -25.11 13.31
C ARG A 328 18.50 -24.41 13.70
N VAL A 329 17.40 -25.11 13.44
CA VAL A 329 16.06 -24.72 13.91
C VAL A 329 15.53 -25.83 14.78
N ASP A 330 15.24 -25.53 16.03
CA ASP A 330 14.64 -26.46 16.99
C ASP A 330 13.15 -26.12 17.14
N VAL A 331 12.31 -27.14 17.05
CA VAL A 331 10.85 -27.04 17.12
C VAL A 331 10.35 -27.83 18.30
N SER A 332 9.43 -27.31 19.07
CA SER A 332 8.81 -27.99 20.20
C SER A 332 8.33 -29.41 19.80
N ARG A 333 8.57 -30.41 20.64
CA ARG A 333 8.08 -31.78 20.41
C ARG A 333 6.57 -31.91 20.33
N GLU A 334 5.85 -30.94 20.91
CA GLU A 334 4.39 -30.84 20.87
C GLU A 334 3.84 -30.16 19.63
N MET A 335 4.70 -29.79 18.66
CA MET A 335 4.28 -29.10 17.42
C MET A 335 3.45 -30.06 16.56
N PRO A 336 2.15 -29.72 16.29
CA PRO A 336 1.34 -30.52 15.37
C PRO A 336 1.88 -30.43 13.94
N ARG A 337 1.50 -31.38 13.08
CA ARG A 337 1.91 -31.41 11.65
C ARG A 337 1.66 -30.08 10.93
N LEU A 338 0.55 -29.38 11.23
CA LEU A 338 0.19 -28.08 10.69
C LEU A 338 0.38 -26.94 11.67
N GLY A 339 1.11 -27.19 12.75
CA GLY A 339 1.32 -26.21 13.81
C GLY A 339 2.15 -25.01 13.39
N ARG A 340 2.82 -25.04 12.22
CA ARG A 340 3.54 -23.93 11.63
C ARG A 340 2.81 -23.44 10.39
N GLN A 341 2.40 -22.18 10.37
CA GLN A 341 1.65 -21.57 9.27
C GLN A 341 2.30 -20.27 8.82
N LYS A 342 2.02 -19.87 7.57
CA LYS A 342 2.44 -18.60 6.97
C LYS A 342 1.23 -17.80 6.52
N LEU A 343 1.20 -16.52 6.86
CA LEU A 343 0.40 -15.51 6.15
C LEU A 343 1.30 -14.85 5.13
N TYR A 344 0.90 -14.89 3.88
CA TYR A 344 1.65 -14.34 2.76
C TYR A 344 1.33 -12.85 2.58
N GLN A 345 2.32 -12.09 2.14
CA GLN A 345 2.19 -10.68 1.78
C GLN A 345 1.17 -10.47 0.66
N ASP A 346 1.11 -11.38 -0.31
CA ASP A 346 0.17 -11.35 -1.44
C ASP A 346 -0.87 -12.47 -1.32
N PRO A 347 -2.06 -12.19 -0.71
CA PRO A 347 -3.12 -13.19 -0.56
C PRO A 347 -3.57 -13.84 -1.86
N PRO A 348 -3.77 -13.10 -2.99
CA PRO A 348 -4.14 -13.72 -4.27
C PRO A 348 -3.24 -14.89 -4.67
N ALA A 349 -1.93 -14.79 -4.44
CA ALA A 349 -0.98 -15.86 -4.76
C ALA A 349 -1.17 -17.13 -3.90
N ALA A 350 -1.88 -17.03 -2.77
CA ALA A 350 -2.15 -18.15 -1.85
C ALA A 350 -3.45 -18.91 -2.15
N PHE A 351 -4.25 -18.44 -3.12
CA PHE A 351 -5.57 -19.01 -3.43
C PHE A 351 -5.68 -19.39 -4.91
N SER A 352 -6.46 -20.46 -5.17
CA SER A 352 -6.86 -20.79 -6.54
C SER A 352 -7.82 -19.71 -7.07
N PRO A 353 -7.53 -19.07 -8.22
CA PRO A 353 -8.41 -18.02 -8.77
C PRO A 353 -9.74 -18.57 -9.31
N HIS A 354 -9.86 -19.89 -9.47
CA HIS A 354 -11.01 -20.53 -10.09
C HIS A 354 -12.04 -21.06 -9.08
N TRP A 355 -11.66 -21.15 -7.81
CA TRP A 355 -12.51 -21.71 -6.76
C TRP A 355 -13.19 -20.60 -5.97
N SER A 356 -14.46 -20.84 -5.56
CA SER A 356 -15.12 -19.97 -4.60
C SER A 356 -14.48 -20.11 -3.21
N LEU A 357 -14.69 -19.12 -2.34
CA LEU A 357 -14.18 -19.18 -0.96
C LEU A 357 -14.75 -20.37 -0.20
N THR A 358 -16.02 -20.77 -0.47
CA THR A 358 -16.62 -22.02 0.06
C THR A 358 -15.80 -23.23 -0.34
N GLN A 359 -15.50 -23.40 -1.63
CA GLN A 359 -14.70 -24.53 -2.13
C GLN A 359 -13.30 -24.59 -1.50
N LEU A 360 -12.68 -23.42 -1.28
CA LEU A 360 -11.38 -23.32 -0.61
C LEU A 360 -11.47 -23.78 0.85
N LEU A 361 -12.52 -23.45 1.59
CA LEU A 361 -12.74 -23.90 2.97
C LEU A 361 -13.09 -25.39 3.03
N GLU A 362 -13.90 -25.89 2.13
CA GLU A 362 -14.26 -27.31 2.04
C GLU A 362 -13.03 -28.20 1.74
N ASP A 363 -12.16 -27.74 0.83
CA ASP A 363 -10.89 -28.44 0.54
C ASP A 363 -9.97 -28.44 1.78
N LEU A 364 -9.86 -27.29 2.45
CA LEU A 364 -9.09 -27.17 3.68
C LEU A 364 -9.64 -28.12 4.76
N GLN A 365 -10.95 -28.17 4.94
CA GLN A 365 -11.59 -29.03 5.93
C GLN A 365 -11.43 -30.51 5.60
N ARG A 366 -11.55 -30.89 4.35
CA ARG A 366 -11.35 -32.28 3.88
C ARG A 366 -9.94 -32.77 4.18
N ARG A 367 -8.95 -31.91 4.01
CA ARG A 367 -7.53 -32.24 4.24
C ARG A 367 -7.14 -32.21 5.70
N HIS A 368 -7.74 -31.32 6.52
CA HIS A 368 -7.21 -30.96 7.84
C HIS A 368 -8.20 -31.09 8.99
N ARG A 369 -9.48 -31.41 8.71
CA ARG A 369 -10.52 -31.77 9.69
C ARG A 369 -10.67 -30.79 10.86
N PHE A 370 -10.69 -29.48 10.60
CA PHE A 370 -11.01 -28.48 11.63
C PHE A 370 -12.53 -28.44 11.93
N GLU A 371 -12.93 -27.82 13.03
CA GLU A 371 -14.32 -27.69 13.42
C GLU A 371 -15.08 -26.72 12.53
N GLN A 372 -16.00 -27.22 11.68
CA GLN A 372 -16.78 -26.37 10.75
C GLN A 372 -17.56 -25.27 11.46
N ARG A 373 -18.05 -25.53 12.69
CA ARG A 373 -18.75 -24.54 13.51
C ARG A 373 -17.87 -23.34 13.91
N ALA A 374 -16.55 -23.40 13.76
CA ALA A 374 -15.66 -22.27 14.02
C ALA A 374 -15.64 -21.23 12.90
N ILE A 375 -16.12 -21.56 11.69
CA ILE A 375 -16.06 -20.65 10.52
C ILE A 375 -16.87 -19.38 10.79
N ALA A 376 -18.18 -19.51 11.07
CA ALA A 376 -19.07 -18.35 11.20
C ALA A 376 -18.65 -17.38 12.33
N PRO A 377 -18.30 -17.83 13.55
CA PRO A 377 -17.81 -16.94 14.60
C PRO A 377 -16.51 -16.21 14.23
N LEU A 378 -15.56 -16.90 13.58
CA LEU A 378 -14.32 -16.26 13.14
C LEU A 378 -14.56 -15.27 11.99
N MET A 379 -15.45 -15.59 11.04
CA MET A 379 -15.85 -14.65 9.99
C MET A 379 -16.47 -13.39 10.59
N GLN A 380 -17.37 -13.53 11.57
CA GLN A 380 -17.96 -12.39 12.26
C GLN A 380 -16.92 -11.52 12.95
N ARG A 381 -15.98 -12.14 13.70
CA ARG A 381 -14.87 -11.41 14.35
C ARG A 381 -13.96 -10.69 13.34
N LEU A 382 -13.73 -11.29 12.17
CA LEU A 382 -12.95 -10.70 11.08
C LEU A 382 -13.73 -9.71 10.21
N GLY A 383 -15.00 -9.44 10.52
CA GLY A 383 -15.86 -8.54 9.73
C GLY A 383 -16.08 -9.02 8.30
N LEU A 384 -16.15 -10.35 8.09
CA LEU A 384 -16.41 -10.98 6.81
C LEU A 384 -17.88 -11.35 6.70
N ASN A 385 -18.55 -10.91 5.63
CA ASN A 385 -19.92 -11.29 5.34
C ASN A 385 -19.97 -12.71 4.75
N GLU A 386 -20.93 -13.54 5.20
CA GLU A 386 -21.11 -14.90 4.68
C GLU A 386 -21.40 -14.93 3.17
N GLN A 387 -22.00 -13.88 2.61
CA GLN A 387 -22.22 -13.74 1.17
C GLN A 387 -20.94 -13.79 0.34
N LEU A 388 -19.78 -13.46 0.94
CA LEU A 388 -18.48 -13.53 0.27
C LEU A 388 -18.09 -14.98 -0.06
N LEU A 389 -18.62 -15.96 0.67
CA LEU A 389 -18.24 -17.38 0.50
C LEU A 389 -18.58 -17.92 -0.89
N SER A 390 -19.61 -17.40 -1.55
CA SER A 390 -19.97 -17.77 -2.92
C SER A 390 -19.07 -17.17 -4.01
N ARG A 391 -18.27 -16.14 -3.66
CA ARG A 391 -17.42 -15.41 -4.59
C ARG A 391 -16.04 -16.07 -4.73
N ARG A 392 -15.34 -15.72 -5.81
CA ARG A 392 -13.96 -16.12 -6.06
C ARG A 392 -13.00 -15.08 -5.49
N PRO A 393 -11.71 -15.43 -5.28
CA PRO A 393 -10.70 -14.49 -4.77
C PRO A 393 -10.59 -13.18 -5.57
N GLY A 394 -10.75 -13.22 -6.90
CA GLY A 394 -10.71 -12.03 -7.75
C GLY A 394 -11.99 -11.18 -7.75
N GLU A 395 -13.06 -11.63 -7.09
CA GLU A 395 -14.38 -10.97 -7.05
C GLU A 395 -14.62 -10.24 -5.72
N ILE A 396 -13.62 -10.22 -4.84
CA ILE A 396 -13.68 -9.57 -3.51
C ILE A 396 -12.54 -8.56 -3.37
N SER A 397 -12.68 -7.62 -2.46
CA SER A 397 -11.65 -6.62 -2.19
C SER A 397 -10.38 -7.26 -1.63
N GLY A 398 -9.23 -6.64 -1.87
CA GLY A 398 -7.95 -7.11 -1.34
C GLY A 398 -7.96 -7.23 0.20
N GLY A 399 -8.66 -6.32 0.89
CA GLY A 399 -8.83 -6.37 2.35
C GLY A 399 -9.69 -7.54 2.83
N GLU A 400 -10.78 -7.86 2.12
CA GLU A 400 -11.60 -9.03 2.42
C GLU A 400 -10.83 -10.32 2.20
N LEU A 401 -10.06 -10.40 1.10
CA LEU A 401 -9.23 -11.57 0.79
C LEU A 401 -8.12 -11.76 1.84
N GLN A 402 -7.53 -10.67 2.32
CA GLN A 402 -6.52 -10.71 3.38
C GLN A 402 -7.11 -11.24 4.70
N ARG A 403 -8.28 -10.72 5.12
CA ARG A 403 -8.98 -11.24 6.30
C ARG A 403 -9.41 -12.68 6.13
N PHE A 404 -9.79 -13.10 4.92
CA PHE A 404 -10.08 -14.49 4.61
C PHE A 404 -8.82 -15.38 4.70
N ALA A 405 -7.65 -14.89 4.29
CA ALA A 405 -6.38 -15.59 4.49
C ALA A 405 -6.08 -15.81 5.98
N ILE A 406 -6.34 -14.81 6.82
CA ILE A 406 -6.21 -14.91 8.28
C ILE A 406 -7.21 -15.94 8.84
N LEU A 407 -8.48 -15.89 8.42
CA LEU A 407 -9.49 -16.90 8.78
C LEU A 407 -8.98 -18.32 8.52
N ARG A 408 -8.48 -18.56 7.30
CA ARG A 408 -7.99 -19.89 6.89
C ARG A 408 -6.86 -20.40 7.78
N VAL A 409 -5.95 -19.55 8.16
CA VAL A 409 -4.82 -19.91 9.03
C VAL A 409 -5.30 -20.20 10.46
N LEU A 410 -6.17 -19.34 11.00
CA LEU A 410 -6.67 -19.48 12.38
C LEU A 410 -7.55 -20.72 12.59
N LEU A 411 -8.28 -21.16 11.56
CA LEU A 411 -9.05 -22.43 11.60
C LEU A 411 -8.16 -23.64 11.85
N LEU A 412 -6.88 -23.60 11.48
CA LEU A 412 -5.91 -24.67 11.70
C LEU A 412 -5.29 -24.65 13.11
N LYS A 413 -5.60 -23.65 13.94
CA LYS A 413 -5.08 -23.47 15.30
C LYS A 413 -3.55 -23.63 15.36
N PRO A 414 -2.78 -22.81 14.63
CA PRO A 414 -1.33 -22.94 14.58
C PRO A 414 -0.69 -22.67 15.94
N ARG A 415 0.44 -23.32 16.22
CA ARG A 415 1.29 -23.03 17.38
C ARG A 415 2.35 -21.98 17.07
N PHE A 416 2.70 -21.84 15.77
CA PHE A 416 3.61 -20.82 15.26
C PHE A 416 3.05 -20.24 13.96
N LEU A 417 3.02 -18.92 13.89
CA LEU A 417 2.59 -18.16 12.72
C LEU A 417 3.68 -17.19 12.29
N PHE A 418 4.13 -17.32 11.06
CA PHE A 418 4.93 -16.29 10.40
C PHE A 418 4.01 -15.42 9.55
N ALA A 419 3.83 -14.18 9.94
CA ALA A 419 2.96 -13.21 9.29
C ALA A 419 3.81 -12.20 8.51
N ASP A 420 3.88 -12.39 7.19
CA ASP A 420 4.67 -11.57 6.27
C ASP A 420 3.81 -10.42 5.75
N GLU A 421 3.92 -9.25 6.38
CA GLU A 421 3.15 -8.04 6.08
C GLU A 421 1.64 -8.28 5.97
N PRO A 422 1.00 -8.87 6.99
CA PRO A 422 -0.36 -9.39 6.90
C PRO A 422 -1.44 -8.32 6.74
N THR A 423 -1.09 -7.04 6.75
CA THR A 423 -2.04 -5.92 6.67
C THR A 423 -1.59 -4.80 5.72
N SER A 424 -0.55 -5.03 4.91
CA SER A 424 0.02 -4.01 4.01
C SER A 424 -0.96 -3.49 2.92
N ARG A 425 -2.07 -4.20 2.68
CA ARG A 425 -3.10 -3.82 1.70
C ARG A 425 -4.36 -3.25 2.33
N LEU A 426 -4.40 -3.14 3.65
CA LEU A 426 -5.55 -2.64 4.40
C LEU A 426 -5.43 -1.12 4.60
N ASP A 427 -6.59 -0.47 4.66
CA ASP A 427 -6.66 0.90 5.17
C ASP A 427 -6.36 0.94 6.69
N PRO A 428 -5.99 2.09 7.25
CA PRO A 428 -5.55 2.20 8.65
C PRO A 428 -6.55 1.63 9.67
N VAL A 429 -7.85 1.88 9.49
CA VAL A 429 -8.89 1.41 10.41
C VAL A 429 -9.01 -0.11 10.37
N THR A 430 -9.07 -0.67 9.17
CA THR A 430 -9.15 -2.13 8.97
C THR A 430 -7.86 -2.81 9.42
N GLN A 431 -6.69 -2.18 9.20
CA GLN A 431 -5.39 -2.64 9.68
C GLN A 431 -5.38 -2.77 11.20
N GLN A 432 -5.77 -1.70 11.92
CA GLN A 432 -5.82 -1.69 13.38
C GLN A 432 -6.72 -2.80 13.92
N GLN A 433 -7.93 -2.93 13.39
CA GLN A 433 -8.88 -3.95 13.80
C GLN A 433 -8.37 -5.37 13.55
N THR A 434 -7.79 -5.58 12.36
CA THR A 434 -7.30 -6.91 11.95
C THR A 434 -6.10 -7.35 12.77
N LEU A 435 -5.14 -6.44 13.02
CA LEU A 435 -3.97 -6.74 13.84
C LEU A 435 -4.36 -6.92 15.32
N GLY A 436 -5.23 -6.07 15.85
CA GLY A 436 -5.75 -6.23 17.21
C GLY A 436 -6.37 -7.62 17.42
N LEU A 437 -7.20 -8.06 16.47
CA LEU A 437 -7.80 -9.39 16.52
C LEU A 437 -6.76 -10.52 16.35
N LEU A 438 -5.78 -10.36 15.46
CA LEU A 438 -4.71 -11.35 15.31
C LEU A 438 -3.93 -11.53 16.61
N VAL A 439 -3.59 -10.44 17.28
CA VAL A 439 -2.89 -10.43 18.57
C VAL A 439 -3.73 -11.11 19.66
N GLU A 440 -5.00 -10.72 19.78
CA GLU A 440 -5.95 -11.31 20.73
C GLU A 440 -6.05 -12.83 20.54
N LEU A 441 -6.31 -13.27 19.30
CA LEU A 441 -6.43 -14.72 18.99
C LEU A 441 -5.12 -15.49 19.17
N ALA A 442 -3.98 -14.87 18.85
CA ALA A 442 -2.67 -15.46 19.07
C ALA A 442 -2.43 -15.72 20.57
N ARG A 443 -2.78 -14.76 21.43
CA ARG A 443 -2.65 -14.90 22.89
C ARG A 443 -3.65 -15.91 23.47
N GLU A 444 -4.92 -15.85 23.08
CA GLU A 444 -5.96 -16.80 23.49
C GLU A 444 -5.58 -18.26 23.16
N GLN A 445 -4.96 -18.50 22.01
CA GLN A 445 -4.58 -19.83 21.53
C GLN A 445 -3.15 -20.22 21.86
N ALA A 446 -2.42 -19.40 22.62
CA ALA A 446 -0.99 -19.56 22.88
C ALA A 446 -0.16 -19.77 21.59
N CYS A 447 -0.54 -19.12 20.49
CA CYS A 447 0.16 -19.14 19.21
C CYS A 447 1.32 -18.15 19.25
N ALA A 448 2.54 -18.66 19.00
CA ALA A 448 3.73 -17.83 18.80
C ALA A 448 3.67 -17.14 17.44
N VAL A 449 3.89 -15.82 17.38
CA VAL A 449 3.81 -15.06 16.13
C VAL A 449 5.12 -14.36 15.84
N MET A 450 5.60 -14.45 14.60
CA MET A 450 6.59 -13.54 14.05
C MET A 450 5.91 -12.64 13.02
N LEU A 451 5.89 -11.34 13.29
CA LEU A 451 5.22 -10.33 12.48
C LEU A 451 6.25 -9.49 11.73
N VAL A 452 6.22 -9.53 10.41
CA VAL A 452 7.00 -8.64 9.55
C VAL A 452 6.15 -7.42 9.19
N SER A 453 6.70 -6.23 9.33
CA SER A 453 6.12 -4.99 8.81
C SER A 453 7.22 -4.02 8.41
N HIS A 454 6.91 -3.17 7.43
CA HIS A 454 7.74 -2.03 7.06
C HIS A 454 7.48 -0.79 7.92
N ASP A 455 6.44 -0.81 8.73
CA ASP A 455 6.08 0.27 9.64
C ASP A 455 6.66 0.00 11.04
N PRO A 456 7.70 0.76 11.46
CA PRO A 456 8.30 0.59 12.79
C PRO A 456 7.34 0.92 13.92
N ALA A 457 6.46 1.93 13.76
CA ALA A 457 5.49 2.32 14.77
C ALA A 457 4.47 1.20 15.02
N LEU A 458 4.03 0.52 13.96
CA LEU A 458 3.16 -0.65 14.06
C LEU A 458 3.84 -1.78 14.85
N ILE A 459 5.10 -2.08 14.54
CA ILE A 459 5.86 -3.13 15.26
C ILE A 459 5.99 -2.79 16.75
N GLU A 460 6.30 -1.53 17.07
CA GLU A 460 6.44 -1.07 18.46
C GLU A 460 5.12 -1.22 19.24
N LYS A 461 3.97 -0.96 18.59
CA LYS A 461 2.65 -0.98 19.23
C LYS A 461 1.96 -2.36 19.25
N VAL A 462 2.50 -3.34 18.52
CA VAL A 462 1.87 -4.66 18.39
C VAL A 462 2.74 -5.78 19.01
N CYS A 463 4.06 -5.64 18.94
CA CYS A 463 4.98 -6.72 19.26
C CYS A 463 5.55 -6.59 20.69
N ASP A 464 5.80 -7.74 21.32
CA ASP A 464 6.39 -7.79 22.67
C ASP A 464 7.89 -7.46 22.63
N ARG A 465 8.56 -7.73 21.52
CA ARG A 465 9.96 -7.37 21.24
C ARG A 465 10.23 -7.40 19.73
N THR A 466 11.35 -6.84 19.35
CA THR A 466 11.74 -6.69 17.93
C THR A 466 13.05 -7.41 17.65
N LEU A 467 13.10 -8.10 16.51
CA LEU A 467 14.31 -8.64 15.89
C LEU A 467 14.67 -7.77 14.68
N THR A 468 15.84 -7.16 14.72
CA THR A 468 16.33 -6.34 13.61
C THR A 468 17.28 -7.16 12.74
N LEU A 469 16.97 -7.28 11.45
CA LEU A 469 17.88 -7.84 10.45
C LEU A 469 18.70 -6.70 9.85
N ALA A 470 20.02 -6.81 10.00
CA ALA A 470 20.96 -5.91 9.30
C ALA A 470 20.92 -6.23 7.80
N GLY A 471 20.93 -5.20 6.95
CA GLY A 471 20.92 -5.35 5.48
C GLY A 471 22.33 -5.58 4.91
#